data_dfe48b936a4fda3ca5e4a63e94fa5f72
#
_entry.id   dfe48b936a4fda3ca5e4a63e94fa5f72
#
_cell.length_a   1.000
_cell.length_b   1.000
_cell.length_c   1.000
_cell.angle_alpha   90.00
_cell.angle_beta   90.00
_cell.angle_gamma   90.00
#
_symmetry.space_group_name_H-M   'P 1'
#
loop_
_entity.id
_entity.type
_entity.pdbx_description
1 polymer ?
#
loop_
_entity_poly.entity_id
_entity_poly.type
_entity_poly.pdbx_seq_one_letter_code
_entity_poly.pdbx_strand_id
1 'polypeptide(L)'
;MSTVLIMAGGTGGHVFPALAVARELRRRGAAVVWLGRRGGLEARVARDADIALETVNVSGLRGRGLGGALLALLKLPVAVVKALWVARRRRPDVFLGMGGFVSVPGAAAAFLLRRPLVVHEANAIAGLANRALARIAARALSAYPGALPGAAAVGNPVRGDIAKIPAPEQRLAGRRRALRVLVLGGSQGAAVFNRVMPAALAQLREMEQGDGAAASVTVRHQCGAGNAETVTAAYRKAGGAGVQVVDFIEDMAAAYAWCDIAVCRAGAMTLSELAAAGVGAVLVPFPFAAGRHQDANAAVTARAGAAIRLPQEQLKPPRMASLLRGFLGAAGREKILRMAVCARALAATDAAARVAGVCLGLAGNRRHHGGAAHA
;
A
#
# COMPACT_ATOMS: atom_id res chain seq x y z
N MET A 1 25.69 16.19 7.75
CA MET A 1 24.78 15.08 7.45
C MET A 1 23.36 15.53 7.80
N SER A 2 22.38 15.40 6.89
CA SER A 2 20.99 15.80 7.18
C SER A 2 20.26 14.69 7.93
N THR A 3 19.39 15.07 8.89
CA THR A 3 18.59 14.13 9.67
C THR A 3 17.11 14.29 9.31
N VAL A 4 16.44 13.20 8.90
CA VAL A 4 15.02 13.19 8.60
C VAL A 4 14.28 12.31 9.62
N LEU A 5 13.26 12.88 10.28
CA LEU A 5 12.38 12.14 11.18
C LEU A 5 11.13 11.70 10.41
N ILE A 6 11.02 10.40 10.17
CA ILE A 6 9.88 9.80 9.46
C ILE A 6 8.81 9.41 10.48
N MET A 7 7.59 9.82 10.23
CA MET A 7 6.41 9.54 11.05
C MET A 7 5.46 8.64 10.26
N ALA A 8 5.48 7.35 10.57
CA ALA A 8 4.62 6.37 9.92
C ALA A 8 4.27 5.25 10.89
N GLY A 9 3.00 4.83 10.88
CA GLY A 9 2.57 3.72 11.74
C GLY A 9 1.16 3.23 11.42
N GLY A 10 0.81 2.13 12.05
CA GLY A 10 -0.49 1.48 11.98
C GLY A 10 -0.56 0.38 10.93
N THR A 11 -0.73 0.69 9.66
CA THR A 11 -0.90 -0.32 8.61
C THR A 11 0.29 -0.37 7.66
N GLY A 12 0.43 -1.50 6.94
CA GLY A 12 1.46 -1.65 5.90
C GLY A 12 1.39 -0.56 4.82
N GLY A 13 0.20 0.01 4.59
CA GLY A 13 0.00 1.11 3.64
C GLY A 13 0.75 2.41 3.98
N HIS A 14 1.14 2.60 5.24
CA HIS A 14 1.97 3.73 5.68
C HIS A 14 3.42 3.31 5.93
N VAL A 15 3.62 2.12 6.48
CA VAL A 15 4.92 1.64 6.95
C VAL A 15 5.84 1.26 5.79
N PHE A 16 5.36 0.52 4.80
CA PHE A 16 6.22 0.09 3.68
C PHE A 16 6.66 1.24 2.75
N PRO A 17 5.81 2.21 2.37
CA PRO A 17 6.29 3.37 1.62
C PRO A 17 7.27 4.23 2.43
N ALA A 18 7.07 4.35 3.74
CA ALA A 18 8.01 5.04 4.62
C ALA A 18 9.38 4.34 4.66
N LEU A 19 9.40 3.00 4.66
CA LEU A 19 10.63 2.23 4.56
C LEU A 19 11.35 2.44 3.22
N ALA A 20 10.60 2.49 2.12
CA ALA A 20 11.20 2.75 0.81
C ALA A 20 11.88 4.13 0.76
N VAL A 21 11.22 5.17 1.31
CA VAL A 21 11.83 6.51 1.43
C VAL A 21 13.01 6.51 2.39
N ALA A 22 12.91 5.81 3.53
CA ALA A 22 14.00 5.71 4.51
C ALA A 22 15.29 5.12 3.91
N ARG A 23 15.14 4.03 3.14
CA ARG A 23 16.25 3.40 2.41
C ARG A 23 16.88 4.36 1.39
N GLU A 24 16.05 5.10 0.66
CA GLU A 24 16.52 6.06 -0.34
C GLU A 24 17.24 7.25 0.32
N LEU A 25 16.72 7.77 1.43
CA LEU A 25 17.38 8.82 2.22
C LEU A 25 18.75 8.36 2.73
N ARG A 26 18.86 7.14 3.28
CA ARG A 26 20.12 6.56 3.74
C ARG A 26 21.11 6.37 2.60
N ARG A 27 20.63 5.88 1.44
CA ARG A 27 21.47 5.76 0.22
C ARG A 27 22.07 7.09 -0.21
N ARG A 28 21.34 8.21 0.05
CA ARG A 28 21.83 9.58 -0.23
C ARG A 28 22.61 10.21 0.93
N GLY A 29 22.99 9.42 1.94
CA GLY A 29 23.82 9.88 3.06
C GLY A 29 23.08 10.64 4.15
N ALA A 30 21.75 10.58 4.23
CA ALA A 30 20.99 11.18 5.33
C ALA A 30 20.85 10.21 6.51
N ALA A 31 20.84 10.75 7.72
CA ALA A 31 20.42 10.04 8.91
C ALA A 31 18.89 9.97 8.94
N VAL A 32 18.35 8.80 9.31
CA VAL A 32 16.92 8.58 9.42
C VAL A 32 16.59 8.14 10.84
N VAL A 33 15.58 8.78 11.41
CA VAL A 33 14.96 8.39 12.69
C VAL A 33 13.49 8.10 12.40
N TRP A 34 12.97 7.01 12.95
CA TRP A 34 11.56 6.64 12.80
C TRP A 34 10.80 6.99 14.08
N LEU A 35 9.71 7.72 13.96
CA LEU A 35 8.75 7.94 15.03
C LEU A 35 7.55 7.01 14.80
N GLY A 36 7.34 6.09 15.73
CA GLY A 36 6.32 5.06 15.62
C GLY A 36 5.68 4.71 16.95
N ARG A 37 5.01 3.57 16.99
CA ARG A 37 4.37 3.03 18.19
C ARG A 37 5.13 1.78 18.66
N ARG A 38 5.25 1.59 19.95
CA ARG A 38 5.83 0.37 20.53
C ARG A 38 4.97 -0.83 20.13
N GLY A 39 5.59 -1.91 19.63
CA GLY A 39 4.91 -3.16 19.26
C GLY A 39 4.05 -3.08 17.98
N GLY A 40 4.08 -1.97 17.23
CA GLY A 40 3.44 -1.87 15.92
C GLY A 40 4.24 -2.54 14.81
N LEU A 41 3.64 -2.66 13.61
CA LEU A 41 4.33 -3.14 12.40
C LEU A 41 5.59 -2.32 12.13
N GLU A 42 5.52 -1.02 12.36
CA GLU A 42 6.63 -0.08 12.21
C GLU A 42 7.83 -0.42 13.10
N ALA A 43 7.59 -0.97 14.29
CA ALA A 43 8.67 -1.34 15.21
C ALA A 43 9.47 -2.55 14.69
N ARG A 44 8.79 -3.54 14.11
CA ARG A 44 9.44 -4.68 13.45
C ARG A 44 10.21 -4.23 12.22
N VAL A 45 9.55 -3.49 11.33
CA VAL A 45 10.13 -3.02 10.07
C VAL A 45 11.34 -2.10 10.28
N ALA A 46 11.29 -1.19 11.26
CA ALA A 46 12.42 -0.32 11.59
C ALA A 46 13.62 -1.11 12.14
N ARG A 47 13.36 -2.12 13.00
CA ARG A 47 14.39 -3.02 13.52
C ARG A 47 15.06 -3.82 12.40
N ASP A 48 14.25 -4.46 11.55
CA ASP A 48 14.74 -5.30 10.44
C ASP A 48 15.55 -4.48 9.40
N ALA A 49 15.30 -3.16 9.35
CA ALA A 49 16.02 -2.22 8.49
C ALA A 49 17.16 -1.45 9.20
N ASP A 50 17.45 -1.78 10.46
CA ASP A 50 18.44 -1.07 11.29
C ASP A 50 18.21 0.46 11.29
N ILE A 51 16.96 0.88 11.52
CA ILE A 51 16.56 2.28 11.64
C ILE A 51 16.22 2.58 13.11
N ALA A 52 16.81 3.65 13.65
CA ALA A 52 16.53 4.08 15.02
C ALA A 52 15.04 4.41 15.19
N LEU A 53 14.36 3.65 16.07
CA LEU A 53 12.95 3.85 16.39
C LEU A 53 12.79 4.63 17.69
N GLU A 54 12.10 5.75 17.62
CA GLU A 54 11.57 6.48 18.75
C GLU A 54 10.06 6.23 18.86
N THR A 55 9.54 6.04 20.08
CA THR A 55 8.14 5.63 20.23
C THR A 55 7.30 6.69 20.95
N VAL A 56 6.07 6.89 20.43
CA VAL A 56 5.04 7.70 21.08
C VAL A 56 3.79 6.85 21.31
N ASN A 57 3.13 7.06 22.44
CA ASN A 57 1.90 6.36 22.78
C ASN A 57 0.71 7.10 22.18
N VAL A 58 0.35 6.75 20.97
CA VAL A 58 -0.84 7.24 20.29
C VAL A 58 -1.75 6.08 19.92
N SER A 59 -3.03 6.28 20.05
CA SER A 59 -4.04 5.31 19.60
C SER A 59 -4.98 5.99 18.63
N GLY A 60 -5.41 5.22 17.58
CA GLY A 60 -6.41 5.72 16.63
C GLY A 60 -7.73 6.04 17.30
N LEU A 61 -8.41 7.07 16.84
CA LEU A 61 -9.74 7.47 17.31
C LEU A 61 -10.88 6.54 16.83
N ARG A 62 -10.63 5.76 15.77
CA ARG A 62 -11.66 4.96 15.10
C ARG A 62 -11.98 3.64 15.81
N GLY A 63 -13.27 3.29 15.81
CA GLY A 63 -13.77 2.02 16.36
C GLY A 63 -13.85 1.99 17.90
N ARG A 64 -13.65 3.10 18.56
CA ARG A 64 -13.64 3.21 20.02
C ARG A 64 -14.74 4.15 20.50
N GLY A 65 -15.95 3.92 20.48
CA GLY A 65 -17.01 4.77 21.00
C GLY A 65 -16.58 6.17 21.54
N LEU A 66 -17.50 6.98 21.98
CA LEU A 66 -17.21 8.36 22.45
C LEU A 66 -16.17 8.41 23.58
N GLY A 67 -16.20 7.47 24.53
CA GLY A 67 -15.23 7.41 25.64
C GLY A 67 -13.80 7.11 25.19
N GLY A 68 -13.64 6.21 24.23
CA GLY A 68 -12.30 5.89 23.66
C GLY A 68 -11.71 7.01 22.81
N ALA A 69 -12.56 7.79 22.13
CA ALA A 69 -12.14 8.97 21.39
C ALA A 69 -11.70 10.09 22.34
N LEU A 70 -12.44 10.32 23.43
CA LEU A 70 -12.07 11.31 24.46
C LEU A 70 -10.75 10.94 25.13
N LEU A 71 -10.55 9.67 25.50
CA LEU A 71 -9.29 9.19 26.08
C LEU A 71 -8.09 9.36 25.13
N ALA A 72 -8.28 9.16 23.83
CA ALA A 72 -7.25 9.35 22.83
C ALA A 72 -6.90 10.85 22.67
N LEU A 73 -7.86 11.74 22.77
CA LEU A 73 -7.67 13.19 22.79
C LEU A 73 -6.91 13.65 24.03
N LEU A 74 -7.24 13.13 25.21
CA LEU A 74 -6.54 13.42 26.46
C LEU A 74 -5.08 12.96 26.46
N LYS A 75 -4.74 11.89 25.74
CA LYS A 75 -3.36 11.40 25.59
C LYS A 75 -2.55 12.16 24.53
N LEU A 76 -3.20 12.94 23.68
CA LEU A 76 -2.51 13.66 22.59
C LEU A 76 -1.46 14.68 23.10
N PRO A 77 -1.73 15.53 24.12
CA PRO A 77 -0.72 16.44 24.67
C PRO A 77 0.54 15.71 25.16
N VAL A 78 0.38 14.60 25.86
CA VAL A 78 1.53 13.78 26.32
C VAL A 78 2.33 13.23 25.14
N ALA A 79 1.66 12.80 24.09
CA ALA A 79 2.32 12.34 22.88
C ALA A 79 3.06 13.48 22.16
N VAL A 80 2.52 14.69 22.15
CA VAL A 80 3.18 15.88 21.59
C VAL A 80 4.42 16.25 22.39
N VAL A 81 4.34 16.28 23.74
CA VAL A 81 5.50 16.55 24.62
C VAL A 81 6.61 15.51 24.37
N LYS A 82 6.25 14.23 24.25
CA LYS A 82 7.21 13.17 23.96
C LYS A 82 7.83 13.33 22.57
N ALA A 83 7.02 13.64 21.54
CA ALA A 83 7.51 13.90 20.19
C ALA A 83 8.45 15.13 20.17
N LEU A 84 8.14 16.16 20.93
CA LEU A 84 8.97 17.36 21.08
C LEU A 84 10.31 17.03 21.76
N TRP A 85 10.29 16.20 22.82
CA TRP A 85 11.50 15.73 23.48
C TRP A 85 12.40 14.92 22.52
N VAL A 86 11.81 13.98 21.77
CA VAL A 86 12.51 13.22 20.72
C VAL A 86 13.13 14.17 19.69
N ALA A 87 12.35 15.15 19.22
CA ALA A 87 12.81 16.09 18.23
C ALA A 87 13.95 16.99 18.73
N ARG A 88 13.92 17.43 20.00
CA ARG A 88 15.04 18.18 20.61
C ARG A 88 16.31 17.33 20.75
N ARG A 89 16.16 16.04 21.11
CA ARG A 89 17.28 15.11 21.27
C ARG A 89 17.89 14.72 19.93
N ARG A 90 17.05 14.37 18.93
CA ARG A 90 17.49 13.89 17.61
C ARG A 90 17.79 15.00 16.62
N ARG A 91 17.35 16.22 16.89
CA ARG A 91 17.54 17.44 16.09
C ARG A 91 17.29 17.25 14.59
N PRO A 92 16.12 16.69 14.16
CA PRO A 92 15.83 16.49 12.75
C PRO A 92 15.79 17.84 12.00
N ASP A 93 16.34 17.84 10.80
CA ASP A 93 16.27 18.98 9.88
C ASP A 93 14.88 19.07 9.24
N VAL A 94 14.25 17.91 8.96
CA VAL A 94 12.96 17.76 8.29
C VAL A 94 12.13 16.67 8.96
N PHE A 95 10.82 16.88 9.03
CA PHE A 95 9.83 15.89 9.43
C PHE A 95 9.06 15.40 8.20
N LEU A 96 8.91 14.08 8.05
CA LEU A 96 8.16 13.45 6.98
C LEU A 96 6.99 12.65 7.55
N GLY A 97 5.76 13.12 7.33
CA GLY A 97 4.52 12.41 7.67
C GLY A 97 4.08 11.51 6.51
N MET A 98 4.13 10.20 6.71
CA MET A 98 3.69 9.20 5.74
C MET A 98 2.32 8.59 6.08
N GLY A 99 1.66 9.12 7.13
CA GLY A 99 0.34 8.70 7.57
C GLY A 99 0.34 7.91 8.88
N GLY A 100 -0.89 7.66 9.37
CA GLY A 100 -1.13 7.11 10.69
C GLY A 100 -1.21 8.19 11.77
N PHE A 101 -1.78 7.83 12.94
CA PHE A 101 -1.99 8.77 14.05
C PHE A 101 -0.69 9.32 14.65
N VAL A 102 0.41 8.62 14.47
CA VAL A 102 1.75 9.04 14.92
C VAL A 102 2.23 10.32 14.21
N SER A 103 1.71 10.61 13.03
CA SER A 103 2.05 11.83 12.28
C SER A 103 1.55 13.12 12.98
N VAL A 104 0.46 13.04 13.75
CA VAL A 104 -0.13 14.22 14.41
C VAL A 104 0.79 14.82 15.49
N PRO A 105 1.23 14.08 16.52
CA PRO A 105 2.14 14.65 17.54
C PRO A 105 3.50 15.03 16.96
N GLY A 106 4.02 14.30 15.99
CA GLY A 106 5.27 14.67 15.34
C GLY A 106 5.16 15.93 14.49
N ALA A 107 4.05 16.15 13.79
CA ALA A 107 3.79 17.40 13.06
C ALA A 107 3.61 18.59 14.01
N ALA A 108 2.95 18.40 15.17
CA ALA A 108 2.89 19.44 16.21
C ALA A 108 4.29 19.80 16.73
N ALA A 109 5.15 18.80 16.94
CA ALA A 109 6.54 19.04 17.32
C ALA A 109 7.32 19.79 16.22
N ALA A 110 7.12 19.43 14.95
CA ALA A 110 7.72 20.15 13.82
C ALA A 110 7.32 21.64 13.81
N PHE A 111 6.02 21.92 13.96
CA PHE A 111 5.47 23.27 14.01
C PHE A 111 6.06 24.08 15.18
N LEU A 112 6.04 23.53 16.41
CA LEU A 112 6.56 24.20 17.60
C LEU A 112 8.07 24.48 17.51
N LEU A 113 8.83 23.61 16.86
CA LEU A 113 10.27 23.78 16.65
C LEU A 113 10.61 24.56 15.37
N ARG A 114 9.60 25.06 14.65
CA ARG A 114 9.77 25.74 13.35
C ARG A 114 10.63 24.92 12.37
N ARG A 115 10.39 23.59 12.33
CA ARG A 115 11.06 22.67 11.42
C ARG A 115 10.16 22.36 10.23
N PRO A 116 10.71 22.25 9.01
CA PRO A 116 9.90 21.93 7.84
C PRO A 116 9.22 20.57 7.97
N LEU A 117 7.93 20.54 7.68
CA LEU A 117 7.09 19.35 7.61
C LEU A 117 6.79 19.04 6.15
N VAL A 118 7.04 17.79 5.76
CA VAL A 118 6.57 17.21 4.50
C VAL A 118 5.48 16.22 4.83
N VAL A 119 4.37 16.23 4.10
CA VAL A 119 3.26 15.27 4.25
C VAL A 119 3.07 14.54 2.94
N HIS A 120 2.94 13.22 2.99
CA HIS A 120 2.61 12.38 1.85
C HIS A 120 1.27 11.67 2.05
N GLU A 121 0.36 11.77 1.08
CA GLU A 121 -0.91 11.06 1.06
C GLU A 121 -0.88 9.93 0.02
N ALA A 122 -1.14 8.72 0.51
CA ALA A 122 -1.08 7.53 -0.32
C ALA A 122 -2.36 7.24 -1.12
N ASN A 123 -3.51 7.74 -0.67
CA ASN A 123 -4.82 7.43 -1.24
C ASN A 123 -5.33 8.51 -2.20
N ALA A 124 -6.25 8.16 -3.08
CA ALA A 124 -6.93 9.10 -3.97
C ALA A 124 -7.86 10.08 -3.22
N ILE A 125 -8.29 9.73 -2.01
CA ILE A 125 -9.00 10.63 -1.10
C ILE A 125 -8.18 10.73 0.18
N ALA A 126 -7.77 11.94 0.52
CA ALA A 126 -6.95 12.17 1.70
C ALA A 126 -7.71 11.96 3.01
N GLY A 127 -7.03 11.33 3.97
CA GLY A 127 -7.52 11.22 5.34
C GLY A 127 -7.58 12.59 6.04
N LEU A 128 -8.46 12.71 7.05
CA LEU A 128 -8.67 13.97 7.80
C LEU A 128 -7.36 14.50 8.41
N ALA A 129 -6.53 13.62 8.97
CA ALA A 129 -5.24 14.00 9.53
C ALA A 129 -4.33 14.64 8.47
N ASN A 130 -4.14 13.98 7.32
CA ASN A 130 -3.29 14.51 6.26
C ASN A 130 -3.84 15.81 5.65
N ARG A 131 -5.17 15.97 5.56
CA ARG A 131 -5.81 17.24 5.14
C ARG A 131 -5.46 18.38 6.11
N ALA A 132 -5.51 18.14 7.42
CA ALA A 132 -5.17 19.15 8.41
C ALA A 132 -3.68 19.47 8.39
N LEU A 133 -2.84 18.44 8.34
CA LEU A 133 -1.38 18.59 8.34
C LEU A 133 -0.86 19.26 7.06
N ALA A 134 -1.50 19.05 5.93
CA ALA A 134 -1.12 19.69 4.67
C ALA A 134 -1.22 21.22 4.72
N ARG A 135 -2.11 21.78 5.58
CA ARG A 135 -2.23 23.25 5.73
C ARG A 135 -1.01 23.90 6.40
N ILE A 136 -0.28 23.16 7.21
CA ILE A 136 0.90 23.63 7.93
C ILE A 136 2.20 23.04 7.37
N ALA A 137 2.10 22.15 6.38
CA ALA A 137 3.26 21.52 5.77
C ALA A 137 4.01 22.48 4.86
N ALA A 138 5.34 22.45 4.92
CA ALA A 138 6.19 23.16 3.97
C ALA A 138 6.04 22.60 2.54
N ARG A 139 5.73 21.31 2.43
CA ARG A 139 5.39 20.65 1.17
C ARG A 139 4.38 19.54 1.42
N ALA A 140 3.32 19.52 0.61
CA ALA A 140 2.37 18.42 0.53
C ALA A 140 2.64 17.61 -0.75
N LEU A 141 2.69 16.30 -0.62
CA LEU A 141 2.91 15.32 -1.69
C LEU A 141 1.74 14.33 -1.68
N SER A 142 1.42 13.78 -2.83
CA SER A 142 0.36 12.78 -2.94
C SER A 142 0.68 11.72 -3.99
N ALA A 143 0.07 10.56 -3.85
CA ALA A 143 0.16 9.51 -4.86
C ALA A 143 -0.69 9.84 -6.10
N TYR A 144 -1.82 10.48 -5.88
CA TYR A 144 -2.79 10.78 -6.94
C TYR A 144 -2.95 12.29 -7.12
N PRO A 145 -3.05 12.80 -8.37
CA PRO A 145 -3.37 14.18 -8.62
C PRO A 145 -4.68 14.60 -7.93
N GLY A 146 -4.68 15.77 -7.28
CA GLY A 146 -5.87 16.31 -6.62
C GLY A 146 -6.27 15.65 -5.29
N ALA A 147 -5.54 14.65 -4.78
CA ALA A 147 -5.83 13.99 -3.50
C ALA A 147 -5.73 14.96 -2.30
N LEU A 148 -4.78 15.90 -2.37
CA LEU A 148 -4.62 17.01 -1.42
C LEU A 148 -4.53 18.34 -2.18
N PRO A 149 -5.16 19.43 -1.72
CA PRO A 149 -5.00 20.75 -2.32
C PRO A 149 -3.53 21.19 -2.32
N GLY A 150 -3.04 21.66 -3.46
CA GLY A 150 -1.67 22.15 -3.63
C GLY A 150 -0.57 21.09 -3.52
N ALA A 151 -0.92 19.81 -3.41
CA ALA A 151 0.08 18.74 -3.34
C ALA A 151 0.65 18.40 -4.73
N ALA A 152 1.97 18.19 -4.78
CA ALA A 152 2.61 17.63 -5.95
C ALA A 152 2.34 16.11 -6.01
N ALA A 153 1.87 15.63 -7.17
CA ALA A 153 1.67 14.21 -7.41
C ALA A 153 3.03 13.55 -7.70
N VAL A 154 3.47 12.68 -6.79
CA VAL A 154 4.77 12.00 -6.86
C VAL A 154 4.63 10.48 -6.94
N GLY A 155 3.42 9.94 -6.80
CA GLY A 155 3.18 8.51 -6.67
C GLY A 155 3.40 7.98 -5.25
N ASN A 156 3.18 6.67 -5.06
CA ASN A 156 3.51 5.99 -3.81
C ASN A 156 4.90 5.34 -3.92
N PRO A 157 5.75 5.51 -2.90
CA PRO A 157 7.00 4.79 -2.80
C PRO A 157 6.78 3.28 -2.72
N VAL A 158 7.20 2.54 -3.72
CA VAL A 158 7.14 1.07 -3.77
C VAL A 158 8.51 0.45 -3.51
N ARG A 159 8.52 -0.85 -3.18
CA ARG A 159 9.76 -1.60 -3.01
C ARG A 159 10.50 -1.73 -4.33
N GLY A 160 11.82 -1.55 -4.30
CA GLY A 160 12.64 -1.53 -5.51
C GLY A 160 12.71 -2.87 -6.26
N ASP A 161 12.51 -4.00 -5.58
CA ASP A 161 12.41 -5.34 -6.16
C ASP A 161 11.20 -5.49 -7.09
N ILE A 162 10.06 -4.92 -6.72
CA ILE A 162 8.83 -4.91 -7.54
C ILE A 162 9.03 -4.05 -8.81
N ALA A 163 9.71 -2.92 -8.68
CA ALA A 163 9.99 -2.05 -9.81
C ALA A 163 10.92 -2.69 -10.87
N LYS A 164 11.68 -3.73 -10.50
CA LYS A 164 12.57 -4.48 -11.39
C LYS A 164 11.86 -5.59 -12.18
N ILE A 165 10.59 -5.87 -11.90
CA ILE A 165 9.82 -6.88 -12.65
C ILE A 165 9.76 -6.47 -14.13
N PRO A 166 10.04 -7.39 -15.07
CA PRO A 166 10.03 -7.09 -16.51
C PRO A 166 8.72 -6.47 -16.99
N ALA A 167 8.78 -5.76 -18.11
CA ALA A 167 7.61 -5.18 -18.75
C ALA A 167 6.53 -6.25 -19.04
N PRO A 168 5.24 -5.89 -19.02
CA PRO A 168 4.14 -6.85 -19.21
C PRO A 168 4.29 -7.71 -20.44
N GLU A 169 4.74 -7.16 -21.56
CA GLU A 169 4.93 -7.84 -22.82
C GLU A 169 5.96 -8.97 -22.72
N GLN A 170 7.06 -8.71 -22.00
CA GLN A 170 8.10 -9.71 -21.75
C GLN A 170 7.66 -10.73 -20.70
N ARG A 171 7.05 -10.26 -19.61
CA ARG A 171 6.62 -11.10 -18.49
C ARG A 171 5.53 -12.09 -18.89
N LEU A 172 4.62 -11.71 -19.77
CA LEU A 172 3.50 -12.52 -20.23
C LEU A 172 3.78 -13.28 -21.53
N ALA A 173 4.93 -13.04 -22.18
CA ALA A 173 5.31 -13.74 -23.41
C ALA A 173 5.32 -15.25 -23.21
N GLY A 174 4.77 -15.98 -24.18
CA GLY A 174 4.74 -17.45 -24.18
C GLY A 174 3.81 -18.12 -23.14
N ARG A 175 3.10 -17.36 -22.31
CA ARG A 175 2.17 -17.89 -21.30
C ARG A 175 0.84 -18.27 -21.95
N ARG A 176 0.70 -19.51 -22.41
CA ARG A 176 -0.49 -19.97 -23.14
C ARG A 176 -1.33 -21.01 -22.40
N ARG A 177 -0.76 -21.76 -21.41
CA ARG A 177 -1.42 -22.96 -20.86
C ARG A 177 -2.36 -22.66 -19.70
N ALA A 178 -1.89 -22.12 -18.58
CA ALA A 178 -2.69 -21.92 -17.38
C ALA A 178 -2.88 -20.44 -17.07
N LEU A 179 -4.09 -20.05 -16.65
CA LEU A 179 -4.33 -18.74 -16.06
C LEU A 179 -3.81 -18.73 -14.61
N ARG A 180 -2.87 -17.82 -14.30
CA ARG A 180 -2.27 -17.69 -12.98
C ARG A 180 -2.92 -16.54 -12.21
N VAL A 181 -3.75 -16.89 -11.23
CA VAL A 181 -4.51 -15.94 -10.42
C VAL A 181 -3.85 -15.76 -9.07
N LEU A 182 -3.52 -14.52 -8.72
CA LEU A 182 -3.01 -14.14 -7.40
C LEU A 182 -4.15 -13.51 -6.58
N VAL A 183 -4.52 -14.14 -5.46
CA VAL A 183 -5.56 -13.64 -4.56
C VAL A 183 -4.91 -13.04 -3.32
N LEU A 184 -5.16 -11.74 -3.05
CA LEU A 184 -4.55 -11.01 -1.94
C LEU A 184 -5.61 -10.45 -1.01
N GLY A 185 -5.70 -11.01 0.20
CA GLY A 185 -6.59 -10.53 1.26
C GLY A 185 -6.07 -9.29 2.00
N GLY A 186 -4.79 -8.93 1.81
CA GLY A 186 -4.10 -7.93 2.62
C GLY A 186 -3.56 -8.52 3.93
N SER A 187 -2.92 -7.69 4.78
CA SER A 187 -2.21 -8.15 5.99
C SER A 187 -3.09 -8.92 7.00
N GLN A 188 -4.39 -8.71 6.97
CA GLN A 188 -5.36 -9.38 7.86
C GLN A 188 -6.18 -10.46 7.13
N GLY A 189 -5.90 -10.70 5.84
CA GLY A 189 -6.73 -11.54 5.01
C GLY A 189 -8.05 -10.86 4.62
N ALA A 190 -8.85 -11.55 3.80
CA ALA A 190 -10.19 -11.11 3.43
C ALA A 190 -11.14 -12.32 3.43
N ALA A 191 -11.91 -12.50 4.49
CA ALA A 191 -12.82 -13.64 4.66
C ALA A 191 -13.77 -13.83 3.47
N VAL A 192 -14.15 -12.75 2.77
CA VAL A 192 -14.96 -12.84 1.56
C VAL A 192 -14.26 -13.56 0.43
N PHE A 193 -12.94 -13.36 0.24
CA PHE A 193 -12.17 -14.09 -0.77
C PHE A 193 -12.00 -15.55 -0.37
N ASN A 194 -11.71 -15.81 0.91
CA ASN A 194 -11.58 -17.16 1.44
C ASN A 194 -12.83 -18.02 1.17
N ARG A 195 -14.01 -17.40 1.23
CA ARG A 195 -15.29 -18.06 0.96
C ARG A 195 -15.63 -18.14 -0.52
N VAL A 196 -15.45 -17.04 -1.27
CA VAL A 196 -15.96 -16.93 -2.66
C VAL A 196 -15.03 -17.60 -3.67
N MET A 197 -13.71 -17.50 -3.52
CA MET A 197 -12.78 -17.99 -4.53
C MET A 197 -12.80 -19.51 -4.73
N PRO A 198 -12.87 -20.36 -3.68
CA PRO A 198 -13.02 -21.80 -3.89
C PRO A 198 -14.29 -22.17 -4.67
N ALA A 199 -15.43 -21.59 -4.30
CA ALA A 199 -16.72 -21.85 -4.96
C ALA A 199 -16.72 -21.32 -6.42
N ALA A 200 -16.08 -20.18 -6.68
CA ALA A 200 -15.98 -19.63 -8.02
C ALA A 200 -15.13 -20.52 -8.95
N LEU A 201 -14.06 -21.15 -8.42
CA LEU A 201 -13.27 -22.10 -9.22
C LEU A 201 -14.02 -23.39 -9.51
N ALA A 202 -14.84 -23.90 -8.58
CA ALA A 202 -15.70 -25.05 -8.85
C ALA A 202 -16.65 -24.74 -10.02
N GLN A 203 -17.36 -23.63 -9.96
CA GLN A 203 -18.28 -23.21 -11.01
C GLN A 203 -17.57 -22.94 -12.36
N LEU A 204 -16.37 -22.35 -12.32
CA LEU A 204 -15.59 -22.15 -13.54
C LEU A 204 -15.29 -23.48 -14.23
N ARG A 205 -14.92 -24.51 -13.46
CA ARG A 205 -14.66 -25.85 -14.02
C ARG A 205 -15.90 -26.50 -14.61
N GLU A 206 -17.04 -26.37 -13.94
CA GLU A 206 -18.32 -26.85 -14.47
C GLU A 206 -18.63 -26.18 -15.82
N MET A 207 -18.40 -24.87 -15.94
CA MET A 207 -18.57 -24.13 -17.19
C MET A 207 -17.61 -24.59 -18.30
N GLU A 208 -16.37 -24.97 -17.98
CA GLU A 208 -15.36 -25.38 -18.97
C GLU A 208 -15.51 -26.85 -19.37
N GLN A 209 -16.07 -27.72 -18.54
CA GLN A 209 -16.35 -29.11 -18.88
C GLN A 209 -17.36 -29.25 -20.04
N GLY A 210 -18.24 -28.27 -20.19
CA GLY A 210 -19.20 -28.22 -21.32
C GLY A 210 -18.58 -27.82 -22.67
N ASP A 211 -17.42 -27.17 -22.69
CA ASP A 211 -16.80 -26.59 -23.89
C ASP A 211 -15.63 -27.43 -24.45
N GLY A 212 -15.34 -28.60 -23.88
CA GLY A 212 -14.35 -29.56 -24.43
C GLY A 212 -12.89 -29.20 -24.31
N ALA A 213 -12.55 -28.04 -23.75
CA ALA A 213 -11.17 -27.58 -23.51
C ALA A 213 -10.99 -27.18 -22.04
N ALA A 214 -10.46 -28.08 -21.23
CA ALA A 214 -10.13 -27.79 -19.86
C ALA A 214 -9.01 -26.74 -19.77
N ALA A 215 -9.38 -25.45 -19.73
CA ALA A 215 -8.43 -24.38 -19.42
C ALA A 215 -7.99 -24.51 -17.96
N SER A 216 -6.70 -24.75 -17.74
CA SER A 216 -6.19 -24.87 -16.38
C SER A 216 -6.06 -23.50 -15.73
N VAL A 217 -6.56 -23.38 -14.49
CA VAL A 217 -6.38 -22.18 -13.63
C VAL A 217 -5.53 -22.59 -12.44
N THR A 218 -4.44 -21.88 -12.22
CA THR A 218 -3.63 -22.02 -11.02
C THR A 218 -3.80 -20.80 -10.11
N VAL A 219 -3.89 -21.03 -8.81
CA VAL A 219 -4.15 -19.95 -7.84
C VAL A 219 -3.09 -19.96 -6.77
N ARG A 220 -2.58 -18.74 -6.44
CA ARG A 220 -1.93 -18.46 -5.17
C ARG A 220 -2.83 -17.58 -4.34
N HIS A 221 -3.24 -18.05 -3.16
CA HIS A 221 -4.18 -17.35 -2.29
C HIS A 221 -3.54 -17.03 -0.94
N GLN A 222 -3.35 -15.75 -0.68
CA GLN A 222 -2.97 -15.24 0.64
C GLN A 222 -4.25 -15.00 1.45
N CYS A 223 -4.52 -15.90 2.41
CA CYS A 223 -5.80 -15.99 3.12
C CYS A 223 -5.83 -15.25 4.48
N GLY A 224 -4.68 -14.81 4.98
CA GLY A 224 -4.53 -14.22 6.31
C GLY A 224 -4.22 -15.26 7.39
N ALA A 225 -3.55 -14.83 8.44
CA ALA A 225 -3.04 -15.69 9.50
C ALA A 225 -4.11 -16.64 10.09
N GLY A 226 -3.75 -17.91 10.21
CA GLY A 226 -4.60 -18.95 10.80
C GLY A 226 -5.74 -19.46 9.91
N ASN A 227 -5.81 -19.03 8.64
CA ASN A 227 -6.88 -19.45 7.72
C ASN A 227 -6.43 -20.51 6.69
N ALA A 228 -5.12 -20.81 6.59
CA ALA A 228 -4.57 -21.61 5.50
C ALA A 228 -5.19 -23.01 5.44
N GLU A 229 -5.36 -23.69 6.56
CA GLU A 229 -5.94 -25.03 6.60
C GLU A 229 -7.41 -25.05 6.12
N THR A 230 -8.25 -24.17 6.68
CA THR A 230 -9.68 -24.05 6.32
C THR A 230 -9.86 -23.72 4.85
N VAL A 231 -9.08 -22.76 4.33
CA VAL A 231 -9.19 -22.33 2.93
C VAL A 231 -8.66 -23.43 1.99
N THR A 232 -7.59 -24.14 2.37
CA THR A 232 -7.07 -25.30 1.61
C THR A 232 -8.13 -26.41 1.50
N ALA A 233 -8.80 -26.73 2.61
CA ALA A 233 -9.88 -27.73 2.64
C ALA A 233 -11.05 -27.30 1.72
N ALA A 234 -11.42 -26.00 1.73
CA ALA A 234 -12.46 -25.48 0.84
C ALA A 234 -12.07 -25.63 -0.64
N TYR A 235 -10.82 -25.36 -1.01
CA TYR A 235 -10.34 -25.56 -2.38
C TYR A 235 -10.30 -27.05 -2.76
N ARG A 236 -9.87 -27.94 -1.87
CA ARG A 236 -9.89 -29.40 -2.13
C ARG A 236 -11.31 -29.90 -2.42
N LYS A 237 -12.28 -29.49 -1.60
CA LYS A 237 -13.71 -29.82 -1.81
C LYS A 237 -14.23 -29.28 -3.15
N ALA A 238 -13.71 -28.15 -3.61
CA ALA A 238 -14.02 -27.56 -4.91
C ALA A 238 -13.24 -28.18 -6.08
N GLY A 239 -12.54 -29.31 -5.88
CA GLY A 239 -11.74 -29.96 -6.90
C GLY A 239 -10.42 -29.24 -7.24
N GLY A 240 -9.89 -28.39 -6.35
CA GLY A 240 -8.79 -27.43 -6.55
C GLY A 240 -7.40 -28.01 -6.80
N ALA A 241 -7.16 -28.68 -7.92
CA ALA A 241 -5.80 -28.95 -8.39
C ALA A 241 -5.09 -27.63 -8.77
N GLY A 242 -3.79 -27.48 -8.41
CA GLY A 242 -2.99 -26.30 -8.77
C GLY A 242 -3.23 -25.06 -7.89
N VAL A 243 -3.76 -25.23 -6.68
CA VAL A 243 -3.98 -24.13 -5.72
C VAL A 243 -2.95 -24.18 -4.60
N GLN A 244 -2.26 -23.06 -4.38
CA GLN A 244 -1.39 -22.82 -3.25
C GLN A 244 -2.07 -21.81 -2.30
N VAL A 245 -2.30 -22.20 -1.04
CA VAL A 245 -2.84 -21.32 -0.01
C VAL A 245 -1.77 -21.05 1.03
N VAL A 246 -1.61 -19.78 1.39
CA VAL A 246 -0.65 -19.34 2.42
C VAL A 246 -1.26 -18.26 3.29
N ASP A 247 -0.86 -18.22 4.55
CA ASP A 247 -1.30 -17.17 5.47
C ASP A 247 -0.76 -15.79 5.06
N PHE A 248 0.50 -15.75 4.61
CA PHE A 248 1.19 -14.53 4.20
C PHE A 248 2.18 -14.82 3.06
N ILE A 249 2.39 -13.84 2.18
CA ILE A 249 3.38 -13.88 1.10
C ILE A 249 4.49 -12.89 1.46
N GLU A 250 5.69 -13.38 1.69
CA GLU A 250 6.86 -12.55 2.00
C GLU A 250 7.45 -11.93 0.74
N ASP A 251 7.68 -12.76 -0.28
CA ASP A 251 8.19 -12.32 -1.57
C ASP A 251 7.05 -11.93 -2.53
N MET A 252 6.59 -10.69 -2.38
CA MET A 252 5.56 -10.12 -3.25
C MET A 252 6.07 -9.88 -4.67
N ALA A 253 7.38 -9.63 -4.86
CA ALA A 253 7.94 -9.44 -6.19
C ALA A 253 7.84 -10.74 -7.01
N ALA A 254 8.20 -11.88 -6.43
CA ALA A 254 8.03 -13.18 -7.06
C ALA A 254 6.54 -13.51 -7.29
N ALA A 255 5.64 -13.14 -6.37
CA ALA A 255 4.20 -13.36 -6.53
C ALA A 255 3.61 -12.55 -7.69
N TYR A 256 3.97 -11.26 -7.82
CA TYR A 256 3.55 -10.42 -8.94
C TYR A 256 4.19 -10.85 -10.27
N ALA A 257 5.47 -11.24 -10.27
CA ALA A 257 6.13 -11.77 -11.45
C ALA A 257 5.48 -13.07 -11.95
N TRP A 258 5.01 -13.91 -11.03
CA TRP A 258 4.36 -15.18 -11.36
C TRP A 258 2.96 -15.01 -11.93
N CYS A 259 2.13 -14.09 -11.41
CA CYS A 259 0.72 -14.03 -11.77
C CYS A 259 0.46 -13.40 -13.14
N ASP A 260 -0.70 -13.72 -13.71
CA ASP A 260 -1.25 -13.09 -14.91
C ASP A 260 -2.23 -11.96 -14.51
N ILE A 261 -3.05 -12.22 -13.50
CA ILE A 261 -4.06 -11.30 -12.98
C ILE A 261 -4.13 -11.39 -11.46
N ALA A 262 -4.43 -10.30 -10.78
CA ALA A 262 -4.64 -10.27 -9.34
C ALA A 262 -6.13 -10.11 -8.99
N VAL A 263 -6.58 -10.71 -7.90
CA VAL A 263 -7.87 -10.45 -7.26
C VAL A 263 -7.58 -9.94 -5.85
N CYS A 264 -7.90 -8.67 -5.56
CA CYS A 264 -7.45 -8.08 -4.31
C CYS A 264 -8.33 -6.92 -3.82
N ARG A 265 -8.06 -6.48 -2.59
CA ARG A 265 -8.56 -5.20 -2.07
C ARG A 265 -7.87 -4.02 -2.76
N ALA A 266 -8.53 -2.85 -2.78
CA ALA A 266 -8.01 -1.64 -3.42
C ALA A 266 -7.22 -0.74 -2.44
N GLY A 267 -6.33 -1.36 -1.66
CA GLY A 267 -5.38 -0.62 -0.82
C GLY A 267 -4.36 0.15 -1.68
N ALA A 268 -4.06 1.39 -1.32
CA ALA A 268 -3.20 2.28 -2.12
C ALA A 268 -1.84 1.64 -2.48
N MET A 269 -1.20 0.96 -1.51
CA MET A 269 0.09 0.31 -1.76
C MET A 269 -0.03 -0.90 -2.68
N THR A 270 -1.06 -1.73 -2.50
CA THR A 270 -1.31 -2.87 -3.39
C THR A 270 -1.48 -2.39 -4.84
N LEU A 271 -2.23 -1.30 -5.06
CA LEU A 271 -2.42 -0.74 -6.40
C LEU A 271 -1.13 -0.18 -6.98
N SER A 272 -0.32 0.50 -6.15
CA SER A 272 0.98 1.02 -6.59
C SER A 272 1.98 -0.09 -6.90
N GLU A 273 1.96 -1.18 -6.14
CA GLU A 273 2.77 -2.37 -6.40
C GLU A 273 2.31 -3.10 -7.68
N LEU A 274 0.98 -3.25 -7.88
CA LEU A 274 0.42 -3.80 -9.13
C LEU A 274 0.80 -2.96 -10.35
N ALA A 275 0.75 -1.63 -10.21
CA ALA A 275 1.19 -0.72 -11.25
C ALA A 275 2.69 -0.91 -11.54
N ALA A 276 3.55 -0.90 -10.52
CA ALA A 276 4.98 -1.09 -10.68
C ALA A 276 5.34 -2.47 -11.26
N ALA A 277 4.56 -3.51 -10.95
CA ALA A 277 4.71 -4.85 -11.49
C ALA A 277 4.10 -5.02 -12.90
N GLY A 278 3.28 -4.07 -13.35
CA GLY A 278 2.50 -4.20 -14.58
C GLY A 278 1.52 -5.39 -14.51
N VAL A 279 0.70 -5.45 -13.47
CA VAL A 279 -0.28 -6.53 -13.25
C VAL A 279 -1.69 -5.94 -13.24
N GLY A 280 -2.54 -6.42 -14.15
CA GLY A 280 -3.97 -6.11 -14.14
C GLY A 280 -4.69 -6.75 -12.95
N ALA A 281 -5.83 -6.20 -12.53
CA ALA A 281 -6.52 -6.71 -11.35
C ALA A 281 -8.05 -6.69 -11.44
N VAL A 282 -8.69 -7.61 -10.70
CA VAL A 282 -10.08 -7.48 -10.25
C VAL A 282 -10.04 -6.90 -8.83
N LEU A 283 -10.48 -5.66 -8.68
CA LEU A 283 -10.42 -4.91 -7.43
C LEU A 283 -11.75 -4.99 -6.70
N VAL A 284 -11.72 -5.49 -5.48
CA VAL A 284 -12.87 -5.54 -4.58
C VAL A 284 -12.63 -4.59 -3.42
N PRO A 285 -13.05 -3.32 -3.52
CA PRO A 285 -12.88 -2.34 -2.44
C PRO A 285 -13.51 -2.82 -1.14
N PHE A 286 -12.81 -2.58 -0.01
CA PHE A 286 -13.37 -2.87 1.30
C PHE A 286 -14.46 -1.83 1.65
N PRO A 287 -15.72 -2.23 1.86
CA PRO A 287 -16.84 -1.30 1.99
C PRO A 287 -16.75 -0.41 3.23
N PHE A 288 -16.11 -0.90 4.29
CA PHE A 288 -15.92 -0.18 5.55
C PHE A 288 -14.60 0.58 5.62
N ALA A 289 -13.90 0.72 4.49
CA ALA A 289 -12.69 1.52 4.42
C ALA A 289 -12.99 2.98 4.76
N ALA A 290 -12.12 3.57 5.55
CA ALA A 290 -12.27 4.93 6.03
C ALA A 290 -12.45 5.95 4.89
N GLY A 291 -13.57 6.72 4.92
CA GLY A 291 -13.84 7.72 3.89
C GLY A 291 -13.96 7.12 2.48
N ARG A 292 -14.26 5.83 2.36
CA ARG A 292 -14.38 5.11 1.08
C ARG A 292 -13.16 5.22 0.18
N HIS A 293 -11.95 5.45 0.75
CA HIS A 293 -10.73 5.66 -0.03
C HIS A 293 -10.40 4.48 -0.94
N GLN A 294 -10.71 3.22 -0.54
CA GLN A 294 -10.47 2.07 -1.43
C GLN A 294 -11.36 2.09 -2.67
N ASP A 295 -12.58 2.59 -2.54
CA ASP A 295 -13.50 2.73 -3.65
C ASP A 295 -12.99 3.77 -4.68
N ALA A 296 -12.50 4.91 -4.19
CA ALA A 296 -11.88 5.95 -5.02
C ALA A 296 -10.59 5.45 -5.69
N ASN A 297 -9.72 4.74 -4.94
CA ASN A 297 -8.51 4.14 -5.48
C ASN A 297 -8.84 3.17 -6.63
N ALA A 298 -9.82 2.27 -6.40
CA ALA A 298 -10.26 1.32 -7.42
C ALA A 298 -10.87 2.01 -8.66
N ALA A 299 -11.63 3.08 -8.45
CA ALA A 299 -12.23 3.83 -9.55
C ALA A 299 -11.18 4.50 -10.44
N VAL A 300 -10.12 5.07 -9.88
CA VAL A 300 -9.00 5.64 -10.65
C VAL A 300 -8.30 4.57 -11.48
N THR A 301 -7.97 3.42 -10.86
CA THR A 301 -7.27 2.32 -11.52
C THR A 301 -8.13 1.68 -12.64
N ALA A 302 -9.44 1.54 -12.40
CA ALA A 302 -10.37 0.99 -13.39
C ALA A 302 -10.58 1.94 -14.59
N ARG A 303 -10.70 3.26 -14.34
CA ARG A 303 -10.79 4.25 -15.42
C ARG A 303 -9.57 4.27 -16.33
N ALA A 304 -8.41 3.98 -15.79
CA ALA A 304 -7.18 3.85 -16.56
C ALA A 304 -7.09 2.53 -17.36
N GLY A 305 -8.10 1.66 -17.30
CA GLY A 305 -8.08 0.35 -17.99
C GLY A 305 -7.23 -0.73 -17.31
N ALA A 306 -6.63 -0.42 -16.15
CA ALA A 306 -5.73 -1.33 -15.44
C ALA A 306 -6.46 -2.36 -14.57
N ALA A 307 -7.75 -2.17 -14.29
CA ALA A 307 -8.50 -3.06 -13.41
C ALA A 307 -10.00 -3.12 -13.74
N ILE A 308 -10.63 -4.19 -13.26
CA ILE A 308 -12.09 -4.30 -13.16
C ILE A 308 -12.46 -3.99 -11.71
N ARG A 309 -13.26 -2.95 -11.47
CA ARG A 309 -13.82 -2.66 -10.14
C ARG A 309 -15.06 -3.52 -9.92
N LEU A 310 -15.05 -4.34 -8.87
CA LEU A 310 -16.17 -5.20 -8.45
C LEU A 310 -16.56 -4.84 -7.02
N PRO A 311 -17.70 -4.16 -6.81
CA PRO A 311 -18.23 -3.92 -5.46
C PRO A 311 -18.41 -5.22 -4.68
N GLN A 312 -18.14 -5.20 -3.36
CA GLN A 312 -18.14 -6.42 -2.54
C GLN A 312 -19.50 -7.12 -2.52
N GLU A 313 -20.60 -6.38 -2.59
CA GLU A 313 -21.96 -6.92 -2.67
C GLU A 313 -22.23 -7.73 -3.93
N GLN A 314 -21.49 -7.42 -5.02
CA GLN A 314 -21.54 -8.14 -6.29
C GLN A 314 -20.53 -9.31 -6.35
N LEU A 315 -19.66 -9.45 -5.36
CA LEU A 315 -18.70 -10.52 -5.27
C LEU A 315 -19.39 -11.82 -4.86
N LYS A 316 -19.94 -12.53 -5.82
CA LYS A 316 -20.60 -13.84 -5.70
C LYS A 316 -19.84 -14.87 -6.55
N PRO A 317 -19.86 -16.17 -6.17
CA PRO A 317 -19.15 -17.22 -6.93
C PRO A 317 -19.45 -17.21 -8.43
N PRO A 318 -20.72 -17.14 -8.92
CA PRO A 318 -21.00 -17.12 -10.36
C PRO A 318 -20.41 -15.91 -11.06
N ARG A 319 -20.45 -14.73 -10.42
CA ARG A 319 -19.88 -13.51 -11.00
C ARG A 319 -18.37 -13.58 -11.13
N MET A 320 -17.68 -14.11 -10.10
CA MET A 320 -16.24 -14.28 -10.15
C MET A 320 -15.84 -15.36 -11.14
N ALA A 321 -16.56 -16.48 -11.22
CA ALA A 321 -16.34 -17.53 -12.23
C ALA A 321 -16.45 -16.96 -13.67
N SER A 322 -17.50 -16.19 -13.95
CA SER A 322 -17.70 -15.53 -15.25
C SER A 322 -16.57 -14.53 -15.56
N LEU A 323 -16.10 -13.76 -14.59
CA LEU A 323 -14.96 -12.85 -14.77
C LEU A 323 -13.67 -13.62 -15.10
N LEU A 324 -13.39 -14.71 -14.36
CA LEU A 324 -12.20 -15.53 -14.60
C LEU A 324 -12.26 -16.23 -15.96
N ARG A 325 -13.45 -16.72 -16.37
CA ARG A 325 -13.66 -17.28 -17.72
C ARG A 325 -13.32 -16.28 -18.80
N GLY A 326 -13.68 -15.00 -18.63
CA GLY A 326 -13.35 -13.93 -19.57
C GLY A 326 -11.85 -13.59 -19.68
N PHE A 327 -10.98 -14.26 -18.91
CA PHE A 327 -9.52 -14.18 -19.03
C PHE A 327 -8.90 -15.43 -19.66
N LEU A 328 -9.70 -16.43 -20.00
CA LEU A 328 -9.25 -17.64 -20.67
C LEU A 328 -9.16 -17.43 -22.18
N GLY A 329 -8.47 -18.34 -22.88
CA GLY A 329 -8.32 -18.30 -24.33
C GLY A 329 -7.50 -17.10 -24.84
N ALA A 330 -7.42 -16.95 -26.16
CA ALA A 330 -6.60 -15.93 -26.82
C ALA A 330 -7.09 -14.50 -26.50
N ALA A 331 -8.38 -14.25 -26.63
CA ALA A 331 -8.99 -12.94 -26.33
C ALA A 331 -8.82 -12.54 -24.84
N GLY A 332 -8.92 -13.52 -23.92
CA GLY A 332 -8.67 -13.32 -22.51
C GLY A 332 -7.22 -12.93 -22.22
N ARG A 333 -6.26 -13.56 -22.89
CA ARG A 333 -4.83 -13.23 -22.79
C ARG A 333 -4.52 -11.83 -23.27
N GLU A 334 -5.11 -11.45 -24.40
CA GLU A 334 -4.96 -10.09 -24.92
C GLU A 334 -5.54 -9.04 -23.95
N LYS A 335 -6.70 -9.32 -23.35
CA LYS A 335 -7.30 -8.47 -22.32
C LYS A 335 -6.38 -8.33 -21.11
N ILE A 336 -5.78 -9.43 -20.62
CA ILE A 336 -4.80 -9.40 -19.53
C ILE A 336 -3.61 -8.52 -19.89
N LEU A 337 -3.05 -8.66 -21.08
CA LEU A 337 -1.93 -7.86 -21.54
C LEU A 337 -2.29 -6.37 -21.59
N ARG A 338 -3.43 -6.01 -22.18
CA ARG A 338 -3.90 -4.62 -22.19
C ARG A 338 -4.03 -4.06 -20.78
N MET A 339 -4.65 -4.78 -19.86
CA MET A 339 -4.78 -4.35 -18.46
C MET A 339 -3.42 -4.20 -17.77
N ALA A 340 -2.49 -5.08 -18.05
CA ALA A 340 -1.14 -5.05 -17.49
C ALA A 340 -0.31 -3.87 -18.00
N VAL A 341 -0.42 -3.53 -19.29
CA VAL A 341 0.21 -2.34 -19.89
C VAL A 341 -0.38 -1.06 -19.30
N CYS A 342 -1.71 -0.98 -19.18
CA CYS A 342 -2.39 0.14 -18.52
C CYS A 342 -1.96 0.27 -17.06
N ALA A 343 -1.79 -0.84 -16.33
CA ALA A 343 -1.29 -0.82 -14.96
C ALA A 343 0.15 -0.25 -14.91
N ARG A 344 1.03 -0.72 -15.76
CA ARG A 344 2.43 -0.24 -15.83
C ARG A 344 2.51 1.25 -16.16
N ALA A 345 1.62 1.77 -16.97
CA ALA A 345 1.56 3.21 -17.30
C ALA A 345 1.20 4.09 -16.08
N LEU A 346 0.57 3.53 -15.04
CA LEU A 346 0.29 4.21 -13.77
C LEU A 346 1.47 4.18 -12.78
N ALA A 347 2.55 3.49 -13.10
CA ALA A 347 3.66 3.28 -12.18
C ALA A 347 4.44 4.58 -11.94
N ALA A 348 4.74 4.86 -10.67
CA ALA A 348 5.65 5.92 -10.24
C ALA A 348 6.84 5.26 -9.52
N THR A 349 7.72 4.63 -10.27
CA THR A 349 8.85 3.84 -9.73
C THR A 349 9.91 4.70 -9.06
N ASP A 350 9.95 5.99 -9.33
CA ASP A 350 10.85 6.99 -8.76
C ASP A 350 10.25 7.76 -7.57
N ALA A 351 9.05 7.40 -7.09
CA ALA A 351 8.35 8.10 -6.02
C ALA A 351 9.19 8.22 -4.74
N ALA A 352 9.90 7.16 -4.33
CA ALA A 352 10.79 7.22 -3.16
C ALA A 352 11.91 8.26 -3.34
N ALA A 353 12.48 8.33 -4.55
CA ALA A 353 13.54 9.28 -4.90
C ALA A 353 13.03 10.72 -4.91
N ARG A 354 11.80 10.97 -5.39
CA ARG A 354 11.13 12.28 -5.38
C ARG A 354 10.86 12.74 -3.95
N VAL A 355 10.24 11.90 -3.12
CA VAL A 355 9.96 12.22 -1.71
C VAL A 355 11.26 12.52 -0.95
N ALA A 356 12.29 11.68 -1.11
CA ALA A 356 13.59 11.89 -0.50
C ALA A 356 14.25 13.20 -0.98
N GLY A 357 14.16 13.52 -2.28
CA GLY A 357 14.67 14.74 -2.86
C GLY A 357 14.04 16.00 -2.24
N VAL A 358 12.72 16.00 -2.04
CA VAL A 358 12.00 17.10 -1.38
C VAL A 358 12.46 17.27 0.07
N CYS A 359 12.63 16.18 0.81
CA CYS A 359 13.11 16.23 2.19
C CYS A 359 14.53 16.81 2.26
N LEU A 360 15.45 16.34 1.41
CA LEU A 360 16.83 16.79 1.39
C LEU A 360 16.98 18.23 0.93
N GLY A 361 16.19 18.69 -0.05
CA GLY A 361 16.15 20.09 -0.49
C GLY A 361 15.76 21.04 0.63
N LEU A 362 14.74 20.68 1.43
CA LEU A 362 14.33 21.48 2.60
C LEU A 362 15.38 21.45 3.72
N ALA A 363 16.09 20.34 3.90
CA ALA A 363 17.17 20.24 4.88
C ALA A 363 18.40 21.10 4.50
N GLY A 364 18.74 21.16 3.19
CA GLY A 364 19.85 21.94 2.64
C GLY A 364 19.64 23.44 2.75
N ASN A 365 18.48 23.92 2.32
CA ASN A 365 18.13 25.36 2.36
C ASN A 365 18.25 25.95 3.77
N ARG A 366 17.98 25.17 4.78
CA ARG A 366 18.07 25.61 6.16
C ARG A 366 19.50 25.81 6.66
N ARG A 367 20.44 25.01 6.20
CA ARG A 367 21.86 25.14 6.60
C ARG A 367 22.49 26.39 6.02
N HIS A 368 22.08 26.79 4.81
CA HIS A 368 22.53 28.04 4.19
C HIS A 368 21.98 29.28 4.91
N HIS A 369 20.75 29.25 5.44
CA HIS A 369 20.15 30.38 6.15
C HIS A 369 20.52 30.45 7.64
N GLY A 370 20.89 29.33 8.27
CA GLY A 370 21.34 29.27 9.66
C GLY A 370 22.80 29.68 9.85
N GLY A 371 23.63 29.58 8.83
CA GLY A 371 25.04 30.01 8.84
C GLY A 371 25.21 31.53 8.71
N ALA A 372 24.25 32.24 8.13
CA ALA A 372 24.29 33.70 7.95
C ALA A 372 23.83 34.50 9.18
N ALA A 373 23.31 33.85 10.21
CA ALA A 373 22.84 34.52 11.45
C ALA A 373 23.87 34.48 12.61
N HIS A 374 25.05 33.95 12.40
CA HIS A 374 26.15 33.85 13.37
C HIS A 374 27.51 34.26 12.79
N ALA A 375 27.52 35.08 11.75
CA ALA A 375 28.74 35.75 11.24
C ALA A 375 28.67 37.25 11.57
#